data_63e8f3fd0d2f3732e04bd4c739c7d7f3
#
_entry.id   63e8f3fd0d2f3732e04bd4c739c7d7f3
#
_cell.length_a   1.000
_cell.length_b   1.000
_cell.length_c   1.000
_cell.angle_alpha   90.00
_cell.angle_beta   90.00
_cell.angle_gamma   90.00
#
_symmetry.space_group_name_H-M   'P 1'
#
loop_
_entity.id
_entity.type
_entity.pdbx_description
1 polymer ?
#
loop_
_entity_poly.entity_id
_entity_poly.type
_entity_poly.pdbx_seq_one_letter_code
_entity_poly.pdbx_strand_id
1 'polypeptide(L)'
;MSVAASELELHYEDLQASEESNEISDPHLAQTLDVLASISPPSSSGLVIAVDLDDVLSQTNAAVARWHNEQYGTNMTLNDFYYYYYWKNPYWGSLGETYQKVRDFYASMQLYDAAPVPGAREGVQALHDMGYKLIVVTARGSDVKEESWDWVNKWFPGLFDSVICTGQFKDATKDGHEIVTKLSKAQVCADLKAKLLIDDSSENALQVATSSSSATPPTPVLLFGNYEWNKRYSSHSDAVDAMVFDTRLQIEGGREFWKYEKFEDHIPEGSPLHRVKDWAEVVRYVKSARAANEL
;
A
#
# COMPACT_ATOMS: atom_id res chain seq x y z
N MET A 1 10.18 31.50 -9.82
CA MET A 1 10.91 30.36 -10.37
C MET A 1 11.84 29.79 -9.30
N SER A 2 11.71 28.51 -9.01
CA SER A 2 12.76 27.62 -8.54
C SER A 2 13.04 27.52 -7.03
N VAL A 3 12.05 27.11 -6.23
CA VAL A 3 12.34 26.42 -4.96
C VAL A 3 11.78 24.99 -5.00
N ALA A 4 10.67 24.76 -5.71
CA ALA A 4 10.06 23.44 -5.84
C ALA A 4 10.86 22.47 -6.74
N ALA A 5 11.62 22.97 -7.72
CA ALA A 5 12.46 22.13 -8.58
C ALA A 5 13.72 21.62 -7.86
N SER A 6 14.30 22.44 -6.97
CA SER A 6 15.50 22.05 -6.19
C SER A 6 15.19 21.01 -5.11
N GLU A 7 13.97 21.00 -4.55
CA GLU A 7 13.56 19.98 -3.58
C GLU A 7 13.25 18.64 -4.24
N LEU A 8 12.80 18.64 -5.50
CA LEU A 8 12.57 17.42 -6.30
C LEU A 8 13.88 16.78 -6.79
N GLU A 9 14.90 17.59 -7.17
CA GLU A 9 16.23 17.10 -7.54
C GLU A 9 16.97 16.51 -6.32
N LEU A 10 16.89 17.15 -5.15
CA LEU A 10 17.46 16.61 -3.92
C LEU A 10 16.82 15.28 -3.50
N HIS A 11 15.54 15.10 -3.77
CA HIS A 11 14.83 13.85 -3.49
C HIS A 11 15.24 12.70 -4.43
N TYR A 12 15.63 13.02 -5.67
CA TYR A 12 16.07 12.04 -6.66
C TYR A 12 17.49 11.54 -6.39
N GLU A 13 18.38 12.42 -5.93
CA GLU A 13 19.76 12.05 -5.57
C GLU A 13 19.82 11.22 -4.28
N ASP A 14 18.96 11.50 -3.30
CA ASP A 14 18.86 10.70 -2.06
C ASP A 14 18.34 9.27 -2.30
N LEU A 15 17.51 9.05 -3.31
CA LEU A 15 17.01 7.71 -3.66
C LEU A 15 18.07 6.85 -4.37
N GLN A 16 18.96 7.44 -5.15
CA GLN A 16 20.08 6.70 -5.78
C GLN A 16 21.20 6.36 -4.79
N ALA A 17 21.40 7.18 -3.76
CA ALA A 17 22.41 6.95 -2.72
C ALA A 17 22.07 5.80 -1.76
N SER A 18 20.82 5.34 -1.72
CA SER A 18 20.37 4.27 -0.82
C SER A 18 20.59 2.84 -1.34
N GLU A 19 21.00 2.67 -2.61
CA GLU A 19 21.28 1.34 -3.18
C GLU A 19 22.73 0.86 -3.01
N GLU A 20 23.65 1.72 -2.56
CA GLU A 20 25.02 1.29 -2.27
C GLU A 20 25.21 0.99 -0.78
N SER A 21 25.26 -0.28 -0.49
CA SER A 21 25.65 -0.95 0.76
C SER A 21 26.68 -0.22 1.62
N ASN A 22 26.31 0.10 2.86
CA ASN A 22 27.22 -0.04 4.00
C ASN A 22 26.39 -0.38 5.24
N GLU A 23 26.74 -1.47 5.93
CA GLU A 23 26.32 -1.80 7.28
C GLU A 23 26.81 -0.73 8.28
N ILE A 24 26.27 0.45 8.18
CA ILE A 24 26.34 1.44 9.24
C ILE A 24 25.06 1.23 10.04
N SER A 25 25.21 0.83 11.30
CA SER A 25 24.11 0.72 12.24
C SER A 25 23.45 2.10 12.37
N ASP A 26 22.41 2.34 11.56
CA ASP A 26 21.60 3.55 11.65
C ASP A 26 20.87 3.51 13.00
N PRO A 27 21.09 4.47 13.91
CA PRO A 27 20.38 4.50 15.19
C PRO A 27 18.86 4.54 15.03
N HIS A 28 18.36 5.13 13.92
CA HIS A 28 16.93 5.19 13.61
C HIS A 28 16.36 3.84 13.18
N LEU A 29 17.15 3.00 12.51
CA LEU A 29 16.74 1.63 12.19
C LEU A 29 16.58 0.81 13.46
N ALA A 30 17.53 0.89 14.40
CA ALA A 30 17.44 0.21 15.68
C ALA A 30 16.18 0.63 16.46
N GLN A 31 15.89 1.93 16.51
CA GLN A 31 14.68 2.46 17.15
C GLN A 31 13.40 1.96 16.46
N THR A 32 13.38 1.91 15.14
CA THR A 32 12.24 1.36 14.37
C THR A 32 12.03 -0.11 14.71
N LEU A 33 13.09 -0.92 14.75
CA LEU A 33 13.02 -2.34 15.09
C LEU A 33 12.54 -2.55 16.53
N ASP A 34 12.98 -1.72 17.48
CA ASP A 34 12.50 -1.76 18.87
C ASP A 34 11.00 -1.43 18.96
N VAL A 35 10.53 -0.44 18.20
CA VAL A 35 9.11 -0.09 18.11
C VAL A 35 8.31 -1.25 17.54
N LEU A 36 8.75 -1.84 16.42
CA LEU A 36 8.09 -3.02 15.82
C LEU A 36 8.10 -4.23 16.75
N ALA A 37 9.21 -4.48 17.43
CA ALA A 37 9.30 -5.54 18.45
C ALA A 37 8.34 -5.31 19.63
N SER A 38 8.08 -4.06 20.00
CA SER A 38 7.13 -3.74 21.07
C SER A 38 5.66 -4.03 20.70
N ILE A 39 5.34 -4.04 19.40
CA ILE A 39 4.00 -4.37 18.89
C ILE A 39 3.81 -5.88 18.80
N SER A 40 4.88 -6.60 18.52
CA SER A 40 4.87 -8.06 18.41
C SER A 40 5.74 -8.69 19.50
N PRO A 41 5.34 -8.62 20.79
CA PRO A 41 6.14 -9.16 21.87
C PRO A 41 6.32 -10.68 21.70
N PRO A 42 7.51 -11.23 22.01
CA PRO A 42 7.86 -12.63 21.76
C PRO A 42 7.02 -13.67 22.53
N SER A 43 6.17 -13.22 23.43
CA SER A 43 5.36 -14.10 24.31
C SER A 43 3.86 -14.08 24.02
N SER A 44 3.35 -13.23 23.12
CA SER A 44 1.93 -13.27 22.75
C SER A 44 1.74 -14.20 21.56
N SER A 45 1.01 -15.27 21.76
CA SER A 45 0.72 -16.35 20.81
C SER A 45 -0.15 -15.92 19.60
N GLY A 46 -0.30 -14.64 19.33
CA GLY A 46 -1.11 -14.14 18.23
C GLY A 46 -0.30 -14.13 16.93
N LEU A 47 -0.75 -14.90 15.93
CA LEU A 47 -0.23 -14.81 14.57
C LEU A 47 -0.66 -13.48 13.96
N VAL A 48 0.28 -12.73 13.38
CA VAL A 48 0.03 -11.40 12.79
C VAL A 48 -0.45 -11.53 11.35
N ILE A 49 -1.52 -10.82 11.01
CA ILE A 49 -1.92 -10.52 9.62
C ILE A 49 -1.78 -9.01 9.41
N ALA A 50 -0.99 -8.64 8.41
CA ALA A 50 -0.88 -7.25 7.93
C ALA A 50 -1.99 -6.97 6.91
N VAL A 51 -2.62 -5.79 7.02
CA VAL A 51 -3.74 -5.40 6.16
C VAL A 51 -3.48 -3.98 5.66
N ASP A 52 -3.54 -3.78 4.35
CA ASP A 52 -3.48 -2.44 3.79
C ASP A 52 -4.75 -1.65 4.11
N LEU A 53 -4.66 -0.33 4.03
CA LEU A 53 -5.77 0.59 4.31
C LEU A 53 -6.54 0.95 3.04
N ASP A 54 -5.84 1.48 2.03
CA ASP A 54 -6.44 2.04 0.83
C ASP A 54 -6.93 0.93 -0.11
N ASP A 55 -8.19 0.98 -0.50
CA ASP A 55 -8.90 0.03 -1.36
C ASP A 55 -8.89 -1.45 -0.91
N VAL A 56 -8.41 -1.69 0.32
CA VAL A 56 -8.58 -2.94 1.07
C VAL A 56 -9.59 -2.77 2.21
N LEU A 57 -9.43 -1.73 3.04
CA LEU A 57 -10.36 -1.37 4.11
C LEU A 57 -11.22 -0.17 3.72
N SER A 58 -10.62 0.87 3.15
CA SER A 58 -11.24 2.14 2.76
C SER A 58 -11.42 2.21 1.25
N GLN A 59 -12.57 2.67 0.76
CA GLN A 59 -12.82 2.89 -0.68
C GLN A 59 -12.16 4.20 -1.13
N THR A 60 -10.82 4.27 -1.05
CA THR A 60 -10.04 5.49 -1.28
C THR A 60 -10.14 5.96 -2.72
N ASN A 61 -9.93 5.08 -3.72
CA ASN A 61 -10.02 5.48 -5.12
C ASN A 61 -11.44 5.90 -5.53
N ALA A 62 -12.48 5.39 -4.87
CA ALA A 62 -13.85 5.88 -5.09
C ALA A 62 -14.03 7.32 -4.55
N ALA A 63 -13.41 7.64 -3.41
CA ALA A 63 -13.41 9.01 -2.88
C ALA A 63 -12.59 9.95 -3.77
N VAL A 64 -11.42 9.52 -4.23
CA VAL A 64 -10.57 10.25 -5.19
C VAL A 64 -11.32 10.55 -6.49
N ALA A 65 -11.97 9.55 -7.09
CA ALA A 65 -12.72 9.75 -8.34
C ALA A 65 -13.85 10.78 -8.16
N ARG A 66 -14.60 10.68 -7.07
CA ARG A 66 -15.66 11.63 -6.75
C ARG A 66 -15.13 13.05 -6.60
N TRP A 67 -14.09 13.23 -5.76
CA TRP A 67 -13.43 14.52 -5.56
C TRP A 67 -12.90 15.10 -6.87
N HIS A 68 -12.19 14.29 -7.68
CA HIS A 68 -11.62 14.71 -8.95
C HIS A 68 -12.71 15.19 -9.91
N ASN A 69 -13.84 14.47 -9.98
CA ASN A 69 -14.97 14.85 -10.81
C ASN A 69 -15.59 16.19 -10.36
N GLU A 70 -15.72 16.40 -9.05
CA GLU A 70 -16.23 17.64 -8.48
C GLU A 70 -15.30 18.84 -8.74
N GLN A 71 -13.98 18.64 -8.59
CA GLN A 71 -12.99 19.72 -8.72
C GLN A 71 -12.68 20.08 -10.18
N TYR A 72 -12.64 19.10 -11.06
CA TYR A 72 -12.15 19.28 -12.44
C TYR A 72 -13.22 19.03 -13.51
N GLY A 73 -14.46 18.73 -13.13
CA GLY A 73 -15.55 18.48 -14.08
C GLY A 73 -15.35 17.25 -14.94
N THR A 74 -14.65 16.24 -14.44
CA THR A 74 -14.41 14.97 -15.14
C THR A 74 -15.50 13.94 -14.87
N ASN A 75 -15.42 12.79 -15.53
CA ASN A 75 -16.34 11.66 -15.32
C ASN A 75 -15.56 10.39 -14.96
N MET A 76 -14.50 10.55 -14.16
CA MET A 76 -13.66 9.45 -13.72
C MET A 76 -14.45 8.42 -12.93
N THR A 77 -14.19 7.15 -13.18
CA THR A 77 -14.73 6.00 -12.48
C THR A 77 -13.61 5.11 -11.99
N LEU A 78 -13.90 4.11 -11.17
CA LEU A 78 -12.89 3.12 -10.74
C LEU A 78 -12.27 2.35 -11.92
N ASN A 79 -12.95 2.24 -13.04
CA ASN A 79 -12.44 1.54 -14.21
C ASN A 79 -11.43 2.37 -15.01
N ASP A 80 -11.24 3.65 -14.68
CA ASP A 80 -10.27 4.53 -15.33
C ASP A 80 -8.91 4.51 -14.60
N PHE A 81 -8.82 3.84 -13.45
CA PHE A 81 -7.55 3.59 -12.77
C PHE A 81 -6.93 2.29 -13.32
N TYR A 82 -6.27 2.40 -14.48
CA TYR A 82 -5.62 1.24 -15.12
C TYR A 82 -4.36 0.78 -14.38
N TYR A 83 -3.71 1.70 -13.64
CA TYR A 83 -2.47 1.49 -12.90
C TYR A 83 -2.57 2.06 -11.50
N TYR A 84 -1.77 1.52 -10.60
CA TYR A 84 -1.70 1.95 -9.21
C TYR A 84 -1.27 3.43 -9.08
N TYR A 85 -0.28 3.87 -9.86
CA TYR A 85 0.15 5.27 -9.85
C TYR A 85 -0.72 6.16 -10.72
N TYR A 86 -1.22 7.25 -10.17
CA TYR A 86 -2.22 8.12 -10.79
C TYR A 86 -1.77 8.72 -12.11
N TRP A 87 -0.50 9.14 -12.24
CA TRP A 87 0.02 9.70 -13.50
C TRP A 87 -0.01 8.73 -14.70
N LYS A 88 -0.14 7.44 -14.43
CA LYS A 88 -0.28 6.41 -15.49
C LYS A 88 -1.72 6.21 -15.94
N ASN A 89 -2.66 7.06 -15.48
CA ASN A 89 -4.09 6.96 -15.77
C ASN A 89 -4.61 8.22 -16.45
N PRO A 90 -5.76 8.14 -17.18
CA PRO A 90 -6.39 9.33 -17.79
C PRO A 90 -6.81 10.34 -16.71
N TYR A 91 -6.96 11.60 -17.11
CA TYR A 91 -7.39 12.75 -16.31
C TYR A 91 -6.34 13.36 -15.35
N TRP A 92 -5.21 12.72 -15.14
CA TRP A 92 -4.24 13.16 -14.13
C TRP A 92 -3.26 14.22 -14.64
N GLY A 93 -3.00 14.27 -15.98
CA GLY A 93 -2.06 15.21 -16.59
C GLY A 93 -0.60 14.81 -16.36
N SER A 94 0.29 15.79 -16.36
CA SER A 94 1.73 15.62 -16.10
C SER A 94 2.02 15.12 -14.68
N LEU A 95 3.25 14.68 -14.41
CA LEU A 95 3.70 14.31 -13.06
C LEU A 95 3.45 15.44 -12.06
N GLY A 96 3.82 16.67 -12.41
CA GLY A 96 3.62 17.84 -11.53
C GLY A 96 2.16 18.12 -11.22
N GLU A 97 1.27 18.05 -12.22
CA GLU A 97 -0.18 18.19 -12.04
C GLU A 97 -0.74 17.06 -11.18
N THR A 98 -0.31 15.83 -11.41
CA THR A 98 -0.71 14.68 -10.58
C THR A 98 -0.35 14.89 -9.12
N TYR A 99 0.89 15.26 -8.81
CA TYR A 99 1.32 15.50 -7.43
C TYR A 99 0.56 16.67 -6.79
N GLN A 100 0.24 17.72 -7.55
CA GLN A 100 -0.59 18.80 -7.02
C GLN A 100 -2.00 18.32 -6.71
N LYS A 101 -2.63 17.59 -7.61
CA LYS A 101 -3.97 17.00 -7.40
C LYS A 101 -4.01 16.09 -6.18
N VAL A 102 -2.99 15.26 -5.99
CA VAL A 102 -2.89 14.39 -4.79
C VAL A 102 -2.83 15.23 -3.52
N ARG A 103 -1.98 16.27 -3.46
CA ARG A 103 -1.92 17.18 -2.31
C ARG A 103 -3.26 17.86 -2.03
N ASP A 104 -3.93 18.34 -3.08
CA ASP A 104 -5.22 19.01 -2.95
C ASP A 104 -6.31 18.06 -2.46
N PHE A 105 -6.28 16.80 -2.88
CA PHE A 105 -7.18 15.76 -2.37
C PHE A 105 -6.96 15.52 -0.87
N TYR A 106 -5.72 15.34 -0.43
CA TYR A 106 -5.40 15.16 0.99
C TYR A 106 -5.83 16.39 1.81
N ALA A 107 -5.58 17.60 1.32
CA ALA A 107 -5.99 18.84 1.98
C ALA A 107 -7.52 19.01 2.05
N SER A 108 -8.28 18.39 1.16
CA SER A 108 -9.75 18.45 1.15
C SER A 108 -10.42 17.67 2.27
N MET A 109 -9.70 16.82 2.98
CA MET A 109 -10.18 15.90 4.02
C MET A 109 -11.19 14.84 3.52
N GLN A 110 -11.54 14.81 2.23
CA GLN A 110 -12.50 13.82 1.67
C GLN A 110 -11.99 12.38 1.74
N LEU A 111 -10.69 12.19 1.95
CA LEU A 111 -10.08 10.90 2.24
C LEU A 111 -10.73 10.22 3.46
N TYR A 112 -11.11 11.00 4.48
CA TYR A 112 -11.67 10.50 5.74
C TYR A 112 -13.17 10.26 5.70
N ASP A 113 -13.82 10.72 4.62
CA ASP A 113 -15.23 10.43 4.33
C ASP A 113 -15.40 9.16 3.49
N ALA A 114 -14.30 8.51 3.10
CA ALA A 114 -14.36 7.26 2.36
C ALA A 114 -15.07 6.18 3.17
N ALA A 115 -16.02 5.50 2.52
CA ALA A 115 -16.72 4.38 3.14
C ALA A 115 -15.82 3.14 3.24
N PRO A 116 -16.07 2.21 4.17
CA PRO A 116 -15.41 0.92 4.19
C PRO A 116 -15.67 0.13 2.89
N VAL A 117 -14.69 -0.67 2.50
CA VAL A 117 -14.86 -1.65 1.41
C VAL A 117 -15.96 -2.65 1.83
N PRO A 118 -16.89 -2.99 0.91
CA PRO A 118 -17.96 -3.94 1.21
C PRO A 118 -17.41 -5.27 1.78
N GLY A 119 -17.97 -5.71 2.90
CA GLY A 119 -17.56 -6.93 3.58
C GLY A 119 -16.27 -6.82 4.43
N ALA A 120 -15.60 -5.66 4.43
CA ALA A 120 -14.36 -5.48 5.19
C ALA A 120 -14.58 -5.65 6.69
N ARG A 121 -15.65 -5.07 7.24
CA ARG A 121 -15.93 -5.16 8.68
C ARG A 121 -16.14 -6.61 9.12
N GLU A 122 -16.96 -7.35 8.39
CA GLU A 122 -17.27 -8.75 8.66
C GLU A 122 -16.03 -9.64 8.46
N GLY A 123 -15.23 -9.36 7.43
CA GLY A 123 -14.01 -10.08 7.14
C GLY A 123 -12.94 -9.87 8.22
N VAL A 124 -12.68 -8.62 8.58
CA VAL A 124 -11.74 -8.25 9.67
C VAL A 124 -12.19 -8.86 11.00
N GLN A 125 -13.49 -8.77 11.34
CA GLN A 125 -14.04 -9.40 12.54
C GLN A 125 -13.79 -10.93 12.53
N ALA A 126 -14.02 -11.58 11.40
CA ALA A 126 -13.81 -13.03 11.30
C ALA A 126 -12.33 -13.42 11.48
N LEU A 127 -11.37 -12.60 10.98
CA LEU A 127 -9.94 -12.83 11.23
C LEU A 127 -9.59 -12.63 12.70
N HIS A 128 -10.11 -11.58 13.33
CA HIS A 128 -9.93 -11.30 14.74
C HIS A 128 -10.50 -12.45 15.62
N ASP A 129 -11.71 -12.94 15.30
CA ASP A 129 -12.35 -14.05 16.03
C ASP A 129 -11.59 -15.39 15.86
N MET A 130 -10.82 -15.54 14.78
CA MET A 130 -9.90 -16.66 14.61
C MET A 130 -8.62 -16.53 15.45
N GLY A 131 -8.44 -15.42 16.17
CA GLY A 131 -7.31 -15.18 17.08
C GLY A 131 -6.09 -14.55 16.39
N TYR A 132 -6.25 -14.00 15.20
CA TYR A 132 -5.17 -13.24 14.56
C TYR A 132 -5.05 -11.84 15.17
N LYS A 133 -3.81 -11.40 15.33
CA LYS A 133 -3.47 -10.00 15.60
C LYS A 133 -3.46 -9.25 14.26
N LEU A 134 -4.26 -8.19 14.18
CA LEU A 134 -4.41 -7.42 12.95
C LEU A 134 -3.68 -6.08 13.05
N ILE A 135 -2.84 -5.79 12.08
CA ILE A 135 -2.06 -4.55 12.01
C ILE A 135 -2.29 -3.93 10.64
N VAL A 136 -2.68 -2.65 10.62
CA VAL A 136 -2.73 -1.90 9.37
C VAL A 136 -1.32 -1.49 8.96
N VAL A 137 -0.95 -1.78 7.70
CA VAL A 137 0.34 -1.41 7.11
C VAL A 137 0.06 -0.65 5.81
N THR A 138 0.13 0.66 5.86
CA THR A 138 -0.26 1.54 4.74
C THR A 138 0.92 2.35 4.20
N ALA A 139 0.89 2.67 2.90
CA ALA A 139 1.82 3.59 2.26
C ALA A 139 1.55 5.07 2.56
N ARG A 140 0.49 5.39 3.31
CA ARG A 140 0.18 6.76 3.72
C ARG A 140 1.32 7.41 4.49
N GLY A 141 1.37 8.73 4.42
CA GLY A 141 2.35 9.54 5.09
C GLY A 141 2.11 9.75 6.59
N SER A 142 3.15 10.26 7.29
CA SER A 142 3.06 10.62 8.72
C SER A 142 2.13 11.77 8.99
N ASP A 143 1.99 12.65 8.00
CA ASP A 143 1.13 13.84 8.05
C ASP A 143 -0.36 13.50 8.17
N VAL A 144 -0.73 12.26 7.90
CA VAL A 144 -2.11 11.75 7.96
C VAL A 144 -2.27 10.51 8.85
N LYS A 145 -1.29 10.26 9.74
CA LYS A 145 -1.28 9.06 10.59
C LYS A 145 -2.43 9.05 11.59
N GLU A 146 -2.66 10.20 12.27
CA GLU A 146 -3.69 10.35 13.30
C GLU A 146 -5.08 10.15 12.70
N GLU A 147 -5.37 10.84 11.62
CA GLU A 147 -6.63 10.73 10.90
C GLU A 147 -6.84 9.33 10.32
N SER A 148 -5.77 8.68 9.88
CA SER A 148 -5.84 7.28 9.42
C SER A 148 -6.22 6.34 10.56
N TRP A 149 -5.65 6.53 11.76
CA TRP A 149 -6.02 5.77 12.94
C TRP A 149 -7.45 6.06 13.39
N ASP A 150 -7.86 7.33 13.39
CA ASP A 150 -9.22 7.75 13.73
C ASP A 150 -10.24 7.10 12.78
N TRP A 151 -9.93 7.07 11.48
CA TRP A 151 -10.76 6.41 10.49
C TRP A 151 -10.86 4.90 10.76
N VAL A 152 -9.74 4.23 11.02
CA VAL A 152 -9.71 2.79 11.35
C VAL A 152 -10.52 2.52 12.62
N ASN A 153 -10.33 3.31 13.67
CA ASN A 153 -11.03 3.12 14.94
C ASN A 153 -12.54 3.41 14.83
N LYS A 154 -12.93 4.36 13.99
CA LYS A 154 -14.34 4.68 13.70
C LYS A 154 -15.06 3.48 13.05
N TRP A 155 -14.43 2.83 12.07
CA TRP A 155 -15.07 1.79 11.27
C TRP A 155 -14.81 0.37 11.77
N PHE A 156 -13.68 0.15 12.46
CA PHE A 156 -13.23 -1.15 12.95
C PHE A 156 -12.83 -1.07 14.45
N PRO A 157 -13.70 -0.57 15.34
CA PRO A 157 -13.36 -0.32 16.73
C PRO A 157 -12.88 -1.59 17.43
N GLY A 158 -11.66 -1.54 17.99
CA GLY A 158 -11.06 -2.63 18.75
C GLY A 158 -10.62 -3.86 17.95
N LEU A 159 -10.60 -3.78 16.59
CA LEU A 159 -10.21 -4.91 15.74
C LEU A 159 -8.76 -4.86 15.29
N PHE A 160 -8.14 -3.69 15.29
CA PHE A 160 -6.74 -3.49 14.94
C PHE A 160 -5.93 -3.05 16.15
N ASP A 161 -4.71 -3.56 16.27
CA ASP A 161 -3.79 -3.20 17.35
C ASP A 161 -3.05 -1.89 17.06
N SER A 162 -2.78 -1.59 15.79
CA SER A 162 -2.03 -0.40 15.37
C SER A 162 -2.14 -0.11 13.88
N VAL A 163 -1.72 1.10 13.49
CA VAL A 163 -1.48 1.53 12.11
C VAL A 163 0.01 1.83 11.93
N ILE A 164 0.63 1.26 10.91
CA ILE A 164 2.01 1.52 10.52
C ILE A 164 2.00 2.24 9.18
N CYS A 165 2.47 3.49 9.17
CA CYS A 165 2.66 4.29 7.96
C CYS A 165 4.08 4.06 7.42
N THR A 166 4.20 3.55 6.21
CA THR A 166 5.49 3.25 5.54
C THR A 166 5.88 4.33 4.53
N GLY A 167 5.21 5.46 4.52
CA GLY A 167 5.56 6.60 3.69
C GLY A 167 6.99 7.09 3.96
N GLN A 168 7.54 7.90 3.04
CA GLN A 168 8.92 8.39 3.09
C GLN A 168 9.14 9.36 4.27
N PHE A 169 9.63 8.86 5.42
CA PHE A 169 9.90 9.70 6.59
C PHE A 169 11.32 9.54 7.11
N LYS A 170 11.81 10.67 7.68
CA LYS A 170 13.19 10.74 8.20
C LYS A 170 13.39 9.99 9.50
N ASP A 171 12.34 9.80 10.31
CA ASP A 171 12.44 9.21 11.64
C ASP A 171 11.30 8.24 11.93
N ALA A 172 11.60 7.11 12.58
CA ALA A 172 10.60 6.22 13.11
C ALA A 172 10.10 6.73 14.45
N THR A 173 8.79 6.88 14.60
CA THR A 173 8.16 7.31 15.84
C THR A 173 7.00 6.42 16.21
N LYS A 174 6.69 6.32 17.50
CA LYS A 174 5.48 5.70 18.01
C LYS A 174 4.79 6.68 18.95
N ASP A 175 3.52 6.96 18.63
CA ASP A 175 2.63 7.73 19.48
C ASP A 175 1.33 6.94 19.64
N GLY A 176 1.13 6.36 20.82
CA GLY A 176 -0.02 5.49 21.08
C GLY A 176 -0.06 4.26 20.16
N HIS A 177 -1.02 4.23 19.24
CA HIS A 177 -1.24 3.15 18.26
C HIS A 177 -0.70 3.45 16.87
N GLU A 178 -0.12 4.65 16.68
CA GLU A 178 0.36 5.15 15.39
C GLU A 178 1.86 4.98 15.29
N ILE A 179 2.32 4.45 14.16
CA ILE A 179 3.72 4.17 13.90
C ILE A 179 4.08 4.68 12.53
N VAL A 180 5.21 5.36 12.47
CA VAL A 180 5.81 5.88 11.24
C VAL A 180 7.18 5.26 11.05
N THR A 181 7.47 4.78 9.86
CA THR A 181 8.75 4.13 9.53
C THR A 181 9.16 4.42 8.10
N LYS A 182 10.46 4.38 7.81
CA LYS A 182 11.03 4.40 6.46
C LYS A 182 11.06 3.02 5.79
N LEU A 183 10.75 1.97 6.54
CA LEU A 183 10.80 0.62 6.02
C LEU A 183 9.73 0.40 4.96
N SER A 184 10.05 -0.38 3.94
CA SER A 184 9.04 -0.85 2.98
C SER A 184 8.03 -1.79 3.65
N LYS A 185 6.86 -1.99 3.03
CA LYS A 185 5.89 -2.98 3.52
C LYS A 185 6.52 -4.38 3.65
N ALA A 186 7.45 -4.74 2.76
CA ALA A 186 8.17 -6.01 2.83
C ALA A 186 9.00 -6.14 4.11
N GLN A 187 9.76 -5.09 4.44
CA GLN A 187 10.54 -5.05 5.68
C GLN A 187 9.64 -5.09 6.91
N VAL A 188 8.57 -4.29 6.93
CA VAL A 188 7.60 -4.28 8.04
C VAL A 188 6.97 -5.66 8.24
N CYS A 189 6.51 -6.32 7.16
CA CYS A 189 5.95 -7.67 7.24
C CYS A 189 6.96 -8.70 7.77
N ALA A 190 8.22 -8.62 7.33
CA ALA A 190 9.29 -9.49 7.80
C ALA A 190 9.57 -9.30 9.31
N ASP A 191 9.67 -8.05 9.77
CA ASP A 191 9.95 -7.71 11.18
C ASP A 191 8.79 -8.07 12.10
N LEU A 192 7.56 -7.87 11.65
CA LEU A 192 6.35 -8.32 12.35
C LEU A 192 6.19 -9.84 12.32
N LYS A 193 6.97 -10.55 11.50
CA LYS A 193 6.78 -11.98 11.20
C LYS A 193 5.34 -12.26 10.75
N ALA A 194 4.82 -11.35 9.93
CA ALA A 194 3.46 -11.43 9.43
C ALA A 194 3.26 -12.75 8.68
N LYS A 195 2.18 -13.44 9.00
CA LYS A 195 1.81 -14.71 8.33
C LYS A 195 1.17 -14.47 6.98
N LEU A 196 0.64 -13.27 6.78
CA LEU A 196 -0.07 -12.88 5.58
C LEU A 196 -0.09 -11.35 5.46
N LEU A 197 0.05 -10.86 4.23
CA LEU A 197 -0.31 -9.49 3.86
C LEU A 197 -1.57 -9.53 2.97
N ILE A 198 -2.50 -8.61 3.20
CA ILE A 198 -3.66 -8.35 2.33
C ILE A 198 -3.46 -6.95 1.76
N ASP A 199 -3.27 -6.82 0.44
CA ASP A 199 -2.88 -5.56 -0.22
C ASP A 199 -3.46 -5.51 -1.64
N ASP A 200 -3.87 -4.34 -2.13
CA ASP A 200 -4.43 -4.16 -3.49
C ASP A 200 -3.39 -3.75 -4.54
N SER A 201 -2.18 -3.35 -4.09
CA SER A 201 -1.10 -2.91 -4.96
C SER A 201 -0.31 -4.08 -5.52
N SER A 202 -0.22 -4.19 -6.86
CA SER A 202 0.60 -5.20 -7.53
C SER A 202 2.10 -5.05 -7.22
N GLU A 203 2.61 -3.81 -7.04
CA GLU A 203 4.00 -3.56 -6.67
C GLU A 203 4.30 -4.04 -5.25
N ASN A 204 3.51 -3.62 -4.25
CA ASN A 204 3.67 -4.07 -2.87
C ASN A 204 3.54 -5.59 -2.77
N ALA A 205 2.53 -6.15 -3.41
CA ALA A 205 2.30 -7.59 -3.41
C ALA A 205 3.50 -8.37 -3.96
N LEU A 206 4.05 -7.94 -5.09
CA LEU A 206 5.22 -8.57 -5.70
C LEU A 206 6.45 -8.40 -4.81
N GLN A 207 6.71 -7.18 -4.32
CA GLN A 207 7.84 -6.90 -3.45
C GLN A 207 7.81 -7.77 -2.19
N VAL A 208 6.67 -7.88 -1.52
CA VAL A 208 6.52 -8.68 -0.30
C VAL A 208 6.64 -10.18 -0.59
N ALA A 209 6.00 -10.66 -1.65
CA ALA A 209 6.00 -12.07 -2.02
C ALA A 209 7.36 -12.56 -2.58
N THR A 210 8.26 -11.66 -2.96
CA THR A 210 9.60 -12.00 -3.49
C THR A 210 10.75 -11.62 -2.55
N SER A 211 10.46 -10.77 -1.54
CA SER A 211 11.47 -10.36 -0.57
C SER A 211 11.80 -11.51 0.38
N SER A 212 12.98 -12.05 0.23
CA SER A 212 13.48 -13.11 1.12
C SER A 212 14.85 -12.71 1.67
N SER A 213 15.09 -13.03 2.94
CA SER A 213 16.42 -13.01 3.53
C SER A 213 16.88 -14.43 3.82
N SER A 214 18.18 -14.62 4.10
CA SER A 214 18.70 -15.93 4.52
C SER A 214 18.03 -16.49 5.78
N ALA A 215 17.34 -15.64 6.55
CA ALA A 215 16.71 -15.98 7.82
C ALA A 215 15.18 -16.08 7.76
N THR A 216 14.52 -15.46 6.77
CA THR A 216 13.04 -15.39 6.70
C THR A 216 12.55 -15.66 5.28
N PRO A 217 11.59 -16.60 5.12
CA PRO A 217 10.92 -16.79 3.83
C PRO A 217 10.06 -15.55 3.49
N PRO A 218 9.69 -15.37 2.21
CA PRO A 218 8.76 -14.32 1.81
C PRO A 218 7.43 -14.44 2.55
N THR A 219 6.84 -13.30 2.91
CA THR A 219 5.51 -13.28 3.49
C THR A 219 4.47 -13.60 2.40
N PRO A 220 3.54 -14.57 2.61
CA PRO A 220 2.43 -14.80 1.71
C PRO A 220 1.58 -13.54 1.52
N VAL A 221 1.05 -13.34 0.29
CA VAL A 221 0.26 -12.15 -0.04
C VAL A 221 -1.06 -12.54 -0.69
N LEU A 222 -2.14 -11.93 -0.23
CA LEU A 222 -3.41 -11.88 -0.95
C LEU A 222 -3.50 -10.54 -1.69
N LEU A 223 -3.36 -10.57 -3.01
CA LEU A 223 -3.62 -9.42 -3.86
C LEU A 223 -5.14 -9.22 -3.94
N PHE A 224 -5.60 -8.19 -3.24
CA PHE A 224 -7.00 -7.95 -2.96
C PHE A 224 -7.70 -7.15 -4.07
N GLY A 225 -8.94 -7.54 -4.34
CA GLY A 225 -9.83 -6.82 -5.24
C GLY A 225 -9.68 -7.21 -6.71
N ASN A 226 -10.79 -7.09 -7.44
CA ASN A 226 -10.79 -7.24 -8.90
C ASN A 226 -10.66 -5.86 -9.57
N TYR A 227 -9.69 -5.09 -9.11
CA TYR A 227 -9.46 -3.71 -9.55
C TYR A 227 -8.67 -3.67 -10.85
N GLU A 228 -8.92 -2.63 -11.68
CA GLU A 228 -8.17 -2.45 -12.92
C GLU A 228 -6.68 -2.18 -12.65
N TRP A 229 -6.35 -1.43 -11.61
CA TRP A 229 -4.95 -1.05 -11.30
C TRP A 229 -4.07 -2.22 -10.81
N ASN A 230 -4.64 -3.31 -10.31
CA ASN A 230 -3.84 -4.46 -9.90
C ASN A 230 -3.76 -5.58 -10.96
N LYS A 231 -4.34 -5.35 -12.13
CA LYS A 231 -4.18 -6.25 -13.28
C LYS A 231 -2.86 -6.03 -14.03
N ARG A 232 -2.15 -4.94 -13.74
CA ARG A 232 -0.90 -4.53 -14.40
C ARG A 232 0.16 -4.21 -13.36
N TYR A 233 1.40 -4.44 -13.73
CA TYR A 233 2.51 -4.02 -12.90
C TYR A 233 2.71 -2.51 -13.03
N SER A 234 3.05 -1.88 -11.92
CA SER A 234 3.34 -0.46 -11.85
C SER A 234 4.43 -0.24 -10.82
N SER A 235 5.49 0.48 -11.15
CA SER A 235 6.56 0.77 -10.22
C SER A 235 6.73 2.28 -10.05
N HIS A 236 7.15 2.71 -8.87
CA HIS A 236 7.50 4.11 -8.62
C HIS A 236 8.65 4.59 -9.53
N SER A 237 9.57 3.68 -9.91
CA SER A 237 10.64 3.99 -10.86
C SER A 237 10.15 4.38 -12.25
N ASP A 238 8.86 4.15 -12.57
CA ASP A 238 8.22 4.59 -13.81
C ASP A 238 7.84 6.09 -13.81
N ALA A 239 8.17 6.85 -12.76
CA ALA A 239 7.82 8.26 -12.64
C ALA A 239 8.64 9.16 -13.59
N VAL A 240 8.47 8.95 -14.88
CA VAL A 240 9.07 9.71 -15.97
C VAL A 240 8.00 10.19 -16.95
N ASP A 241 8.23 11.33 -17.60
CA ASP A 241 7.24 11.96 -18.50
C ASP A 241 6.74 11.03 -19.62
N ALA A 242 7.60 10.15 -20.13
CA ALA A 242 7.24 9.18 -21.16
C ALA A 242 6.20 8.13 -20.68
N MET A 243 6.07 7.92 -19.38
CA MET A 243 5.13 6.98 -18.77
C MET A 243 3.84 7.64 -18.26
N VAL A 244 3.74 8.98 -18.35
CA VAL A 244 2.48 9.69 -18.12
C VAL A 244 1.47 9.27 -19.19
N PHE A 245 0.22 9.02 -18.78
CA PHE A 245 -0.80 8.37 -19.62
C PHE A 245 -0.95 9.00 -21.01
N ASP A 246 -1.19 10.31 -21.06
CA ASP A 246 -1.42 11.02 -22.34
C ASP A 246 -0.17 11.05 -23.21
N THR A 247 1.01 11.23 -22.62
CA THR A 247 2.30 11.20 -23.33
C THR A 247 2.55 9.81 -23.89
N ARG A 248 2.36 8.78 -23.10
CA ARG A 248 2.54 7.39 -23.53
C ARG A 248 1.56 7.01 -24.64
N LEU A 249 0.28 7.41 -24.50
CA LEU A 249 -0.74 7.18 -25.52
C LEU A 249 -0.35 7.81 -26.88
N GLN A 250 0.24 9.01 -26.85
CA GLN A 250 0.76 9.69 -28.01
C GLN A 250 1.96 8.96 -28.64
N ILE A 251 2.95 8.57 -27.82
CA ILE A 251 4.15 7.83 -28.25
C ILE A 251 3.76 6.50 -28.90
N GLU A 252 2.76 5.81 -28.35
CA GLU A 252 2.28 4.54 -28.87
C GLU A 252 1.20 4.70 -29.98
N GLY A 253 1.04 5.89 -30.55
CA GLY A 253 0.16 6.15 -31.69
C GLY A 253 -1.32 5.92 -31.39
N GLY A 254 -1.76 6.13 -30.15
CA GLY A 254 -3.15 5.92 -29.70
C GLY A 254 -3.49 4.47 -29.33
N ARG A 255 -2.49 3.60 -29.27
CA ARG A 255 -2.71 2.21 -28.86
C ARG A 255 -3.10 2.13 -27.39
N GLU A 256 -4.13 1.36 -27.08
CA GLU A 256 -4.60 1.09 -25.71
C GLU A 256 -3.67 0.09 -25.02
N PHE A 257 -2.44 0.54 -24.68
CA PHE A 257 -1.34 -0.28 -24.16
C PHE A 257 -1.75 -1.05 -22.89
N TRP A 258 -2.59 -0.46 -22.03
CA TRP A 258 -3.07 -1.10 -20.81
C TRP A 258 -3.89 -2.39 -21.04
N LYS A 259 -4.35 -2.65 -22.23
CA LYS A 259 -5.06 -3.90 -22.60
C LYS A 259 -4.14 -5.11 -22.83
N TYR A 260 -2.85 -4.86 -22.99
CA TYR A 260 -1.85 -5.87 -23.36
C TYR A 260 -0.89 -6.21 -22.24
N GLU A 261 -0.81 -5.36 -21.23
CA GLU A 261 0.03 -5.57 -20.05
C GLU A 261 -0.69 -6.42 -19.02
N LYS A 262 0.03 -7.36 -18.40
CA LYS A 262 -0.51 -8.27 -17.39
C LYS A 262 0.45 -8.34 -16.21
N PHE A 263 -0.09 -8.26 -15.02
CA PHE A 263 0.70 -8.40 -13.80
C PHE A 263 1.30 -9.81 -13.68
N GLU A 264 0.59 -10.82 -14.15
CA GLU A 264 1.00 -12.23 -14.10
C GLU A 264 2.35 -12.48 -14.79
N ASP A 265 2.70 -11.68 -15.82
CA ASP A 265 3.97 -11.78 -16.55
C ASP A 265 5.20 -11.38 -15.69
N HIS A 266 4.96 -10.73 -14.55
CA HIS A 266 5.99 -10.27 -13.61
C HIS A 266 6.12 -11.15 -12.37
N ILE A 267 5.23 -12.12 -12.15
CA ILE A 267 5.23 -12.97 -10.95
C ILE A 267 6.19 -14.14 -11.14
N PRO A 268 7.28 -14.25 -10.34
CA PRO A 268 8.14 -15.41 -10.41
C PRO A 268 7.39 -16.68 -10.03
N GLU A 269 7.74 -17.79 -10.67
CA GLU A 269 7.17 -19.11 -10.36
C GLU A 269 7.40 -19.47 -8.90
N GLY A 270 6.36 -19.96 -8.24
CA GLY A 270 6.43 -20.36 -6.82
C GLY A 270 6.32 -19.20 -5.82
N SER A 271 6.12 -17.96 -6.27
CA SER A 271 5.87 -16.85 -5.35
C SER A 271 4.58 -17.08 -4.56
N PRO A 272 4.59 -16.85 -3.22
CA PRO A 272 3.43 -17.06 -2.37
C PRO A 272 2.42 -15.89 -2.50
N LEU A 273 1.94 -15.64 -3.73
CA LEU A 273 1.01 -14.58 -4.08
C LEU A 273 -0.27 -15.18 -4.65
N HIS A 274 -1.41 -14.83 -4.05
CA HIS A 274 -2.73 -15.30 -4.45
C HIS A 274 -3.67 -14.12 -4.69
N ARG A 275 -4.54 -14.21 -5.71
CA ARG A 275 -5.59 -13.21 -5.92
C ARG A 275 -6.85 -13.57 -5.15
N VAL A 276 -7.47 -12.56 -4.56
CA VAL A 276 -8.79 -12.63 -3.91
C VAL A 276 -9.64 -11.45 -4.36
N LYS A 277 -10.92 -11.67 -4.64
CA LYS A 277 -11.81 -10.62 -5.17
C LYS A 277 -12.36 -9.73 -4.08
N ASP A 278 -12.59 -10.28 -2.89
CA ASP A 278 -13.36 -9.66 -1.83
C ASP A 278 -13.00 -10.27 -0.46
N TRP A 279 -13.53 -9.69 0.57
CA TRP A 279 -13.32 -10.14 1.95
C TRP A 279 -13.87 -11.54 2.24
N ALA A 280 -14.88 -11.99 1.51
CA ALA A 280 -15.38 -13.35 1.67
C ALA A 280 -14.35 -14.38 1.16
N GLU A 281 -13.64 -14.06 0.09
CA GLU A 281 -12.53 -14.91 -0.40
C GLU A 281 -11.31 -14.85 0.52
N VAL A 282 -10.98 -13.68 1.12
CA VAL A 282 -9.94 -13.58 2.15
C VAL A 282 -10.23 -14.53 3.31
N VAL A 283 -11.43 -14.45 3.88
CA VAL A 283 -11.82 -15.30 5.02
C VAL A 283 -11.79 -16.79 4.64
N ARG A 284 -12.22 -17.13 3.44
CA ARG A 284 -12.19 -18.50 2.94
C ARG A 284 -10.75 -19.01 2.83
N TYR A 285 -9.86 -18.21 2.24
CA TYR A 285 -8.44 -18.55 2.12
C TYR A 285 -7.81 -18.80 3.49
N VAL A 286 -7.97 -17.85 4.42
CA VAL A 286 -7.38 -17.97 5.76
C VAL A 286 -7.90 -19.21 6.51
N LYS A 287 -9.20 -19.50 6.42
CA LYS A 287 -9.77 -20.72 7.02
C LYS A 287 -9.14 -22.00 6.43
N SER A 288 -8.96 -22.04 5.11
CA SER A 288 -8.37 -23.19 4.42
C SER A 288 -6.90 -23.36 4.76
N ALA A 289 -6.11 -22.30 4.72
CA ALA A 289 -4.68 -22.31 5.04
C ALA A 289 -4.45 -22.69 6.52
N ARG A 290 -5.29 -22.19 7.44
CA ARG A 290 -5.25 -22.60 8.86
C ARG A 290 -5.55 -24.09 9.04
N ALA A 291 -6.54 -24.63 8.32
CA ALA A 291 -6.87 -26.07 8.38
C ALA A 291 -5.73 -26.95 7.82
N ALA A 292 -4.94 -26.41 6.89
CA ALA A 292 -3.74 -27.05 6.34
C ALA A 292 -2.46 -26.85 7.18
N ASN A 293 -2.52 -26.09 8.29
CA ASN A 293 -1.36 -25.64 9.10
C ASN A 293 -0.33 -24.83 8.30
N GLU A 294 -0.78 -24.04 7.33
CA GLU A 294 0.03 -23.13 6.53
C GLU A 294 0.07 -21.70 7.12
N LEU A 295 -0.89 -21.35 7.98
CA LEU A 295 -1.00 -20.09 8.72
C LEU A 295 -1.12 -20.31 10.22
#